data_f8d3e7963308e257e3f55e4fe30859a5
#
_entry.id   f8d3e7963308e257e3f55e4fe30859a5
#
_cell.length_a   1.000
_cell.length_b   1.000
_cell.length_c   1.000
_cell.angle_alpha   90.00
_cell.angle_beta   90.00
_cell.angle_gamma   90.00
#
_symmetry.space_group_name_H-M   'P 1'
#
loop_
_entity.id
_entity.type
_entity.pdbx_description
1 polymer ?
#
loop_
_entity_poly.entity_id
_entity_poly.type
_entity_poly.pdbx_seq_one_letter_code
_entity_poly.pdbx_strand_id
1 'polypeptide(L)'
;EHLLAAFAPGPLTLVLRRRAAVPDRITGGLATVGVRMPENDAALALIRAAGFPLAAPSANTSGRPSPTMAEAVLEDLAGRIPLILDGGPCRFGVESTIVDVTGEAAVILRPGAITREMLEEVVADVRLDPGLAAQERAAQMSVGAVCPAAANGAEASETAGVHTVAAAPRAPGMKYTHYAPRAPLTLLIAPPAALPAAFRAALAEAAGKAVGLIVTDETAAALAGEAEEDFVVRLGARKDVRSIAAHLYEA
;
A
#
# COMPACT_ATOMS: atom_id res chain seq x y z
N GLU A 1 -2.23 -14.11 -19.90
CA GLU A 1 -1.92 -15.49 -19.44
C GLU A 1 -0.56 -15.55 -18.73
N HIS A 2 0.53 -14.99 -19.31
CA HIS A 2 1.88 -15.03 -18.74
C HIS A 2 1.96 -14.50 -17.31
N LEU A 3 1.36 -13.35 -17.03
CA LEU A 3 1.33 -12.76 -15.68
C LEU A 3 0.62 -13.67 -14.66
N LEU A 4 -0.46 -14.34 -15.05
CA LEU A 4 -1.12 -15.30 -14.16
C LEU A 4 -0.25 -16.52 -13.91
N ALA A 5 0.42 -17.03 -14.94
CA ALA A 5 1.31 -18.19 -14.79
C ALA A 5 2.50 -17.89 -13.86
N ALA A 6 3.00 -16.64 -13.89
CA ALA A 6 4.15 -16.24 -13.09
C ALA A 6 3.80 -15.86 -11.65
N PHE A 7 2.63 -15.24 -11.42
CA PHE A 7 2.32 -14.57 -10.15
C PHE A 7 1.01 -15.01 -9.49
N ALA A 8 0.31 -16.03 -10.01
CA ALA A 8 -0.90 -16.55 -9.39
C ALA A 8 -0.75 -18.04 -9.00
N PRO A 9 -1.15 -18.44 -7.78
CA PRO A 9 -1.72 -17.59 -6.72
C PRO A 9 -0.69 -16.62 -6.13
N GLY A 10 -1.13 -15.40 -5.78
CA GLY A 10 -0.20 -14.40 -5.26
C GLY A 10 -0.77 -12.99 -5.11
N PRO A 11 0.11 -12.02 -4.80
CA PRO A 11 -0.27 -10.63 -4.52
C PRO A 11 -0.38 -9.79 -5.81
N LEU A 12 -0.92 -10.36 -6.90
CA LEU A 12 -1.20 -9.69 -8.17
C LEU A 12 -2.69 -9.61 -8.41
N THR A 13 -3.21 -8.42 -8.66
CA THR A 13 -4.58 -8.17 -9.13
C THR A 13 -4.53 -7.69 -10.58
N LEU A 14 -5.19 -8.40 -11.49
CA LEU A 14 -5.32 -7.99 -12.88
C LEU A 14 -6.67 -7.31 -13.11
N VAL A 15 -6.65 -6.14 -13.71
CA VAL A 15 -7.84 -5.48 -14.22
C VAL A 15 -8.12 -5.97 -15.62
N LEU A 16 -9.27 -6.58 -15.79
CA LEU A 16 -9.73 -7.24 -17.01
C LEU A 16 -11.05 -6.63 -17.50
N ARG A 17 -11.37 -6.77 -18.76
CA ARG A 17 -12.71 -6.45 -19.29
C ARG A 17 -13.74 -7.38 -18.64
N ARG A 18 -14.76 -6.82 -17.99
CA ARG A 18 -15.82 -7.61 -17.36
C ARG A 18 -16.71 -8.29 -18.39
N ARG A 19 -17.21 -9.46 -18.02
CA ARG A 19 -18.30 -10.11 -18.75
C ARG A 19 -19.64 -9.63 -18.21
N ALA A 20 -20.72 -9.77 -18.99
CA ALA A 20 -22.08 -9.39 -18.58
C ALA A 20 -22.56 -10.06 -17.27
N ALA A 21 -22.02 -11.22 -16.94
CA ALA A 21 -22.33 -11.94 -15.71
C ALA A 21 -21.80 -11.24 -14.43
N VAL A 22 -20.87 -10.28 -14.56
CA VAL A 22 -20.35 -9.52 -13.41
C VAL A 22 -21.25 -8.30 -13.17
N PRO A 23 -21.94 -8.19 -12.02
CA PRO A 23 -22.86 -7.10 -11.75
C PRO A 23 -22.16 -5.76 -11.64
N ASP A 24 -22.83 -4.67 -12.06
CA ASP A 24 -22.33 -3.30 -11.97
C ASP A 24 -21.95 -2.90 -10.53
N ARG A 25 -22.68 -3.43 -9.54
CA ARG A 25 -22.40 -3.19 -8.12
C ARG A 25 -20.99 -3.62 -7.71
N ILE A 26 -20.44 -4.68 -8.31
CA ILE A 26 -19.09 -5.20 -8.03
C ILE A 26 -18.01 -4.31 -8.66
N THR A 27 -18.31 -3.72 -9.80
CA THR A 27 -17.34 -2.91 -10.58
C THR A 27 -17.51 -1.41 -10.39
N GLY A 28 -18.50 -0.97 -9.60
CA GLY A 28 -18.84 0.45 -9.50
C GLY A 28 -19.34 1.02 -10.82
N GLY A 29 -19.92 0.21 -11.71
CA GLY A 29 -20.39 0.59 -13.03
C GLY A 29 -19.30 0.62 -14.12
N LEU A 30 -18.04 0.26 -13.78
CA LEU A 30 -16.96 0.20 -14.76
C LEU A 30 -17.10 -0.99 -15.70
N ALA A 31 -16.58 -0.85 -16.91
CA ALA A 31 -16.49 -1.94 -17.90
C ALA A 31 -15.38 -2.95 -17.60
N THR A 32 -14.70 -2.79 -16.47
CA THR A 32 -13.57 -3.61 -16.05
C THR A 32 -13.79 -4.16 -14.65
N VAL A 33 -13.07 -5.23 -14.29
CA VAL A 33 -13.10 -5.86 -12.98
C VAL A 33 -11.69 -6.29 -12.55
N GLY A 34 -11.33 -6.03 -11.30
CA GLY A 34 -10.10 -6.54 -10.71
C GLY A 34 -10.26 -7.99 -10.27
N VAL A 35 -9.37 -8.87 -10.71
CA VAL A 35 -9.38 -10.31 -10.39
C VAL A 35 -8.05 -10.69 -9.75
N ARG A 36 -8.11 -11.42 -8.64
CA ARG A 36 -6.93 -11.97 -7.95
C ARG A 36 -7.18 -13.42 -7.52
N MET A 37 -6.15 -14.24 -7.59
CA MET A 37 -6.10 -15.55 -6.96
C MET A 37 -5.20 -15.44 -5.73
N PRO A 38 -5.73 -15.46 -4.49
CA PRO A 38 -4.93 -15.27 -3.28
C PRO A 38 -4.01 -16.45 -3.00
N GLU A 39 -2.81 -16.18 -2.47
CA GLU A 39 -1.87 -17.19 -1.98
C GLU A 39 -2.15 -17.45 -0.48
N ASN A 40 -3.27 -18.04 -0.17
CA ASN A 40 -3.65 -18.43 1.18
C ASN A 40 -4.61 -19.63 1.12
N ASP A 41 -4.27 -20.70 1.82
CA ASP A 41 -4.99 -21.97 1.74
C ASP A 41 -6.43 -21.86 2.25
N ALA A 42 -6.66 -21.10 3.34
CA ALA A 42 -8.01 -20.90 3.88
C ALA A 42 -8.89 -20.11 2.88
N ALA A 43 -8.35 -19.05 2.28
CA ALA A 43 -9.05 -18.27 1.27
C ALA A 43 -9.34 -19.11 0.01
N LEU A 44 -8.36 -19.89 -0.46
CA LEU A 44 -8.56 -20.77 -1.63
C LEU A 44 -9.58 -21.89 -1.34
N ALA A 45 -9.56 -22.46 -0.13
CA ALA A 45 -10.54 -23.47 0.27
C ALA A 45 -11.96 -22.88 0.30
N LEU A 46 -12.12 -21.67 0.84
CA LEU A 46 -13.39 -20.96 0.85
C LEU A 46 -13.91 -20.68 -0.57
N ILE A 47 -13.05 -20.17 -1.46
CA ILE A 47 -13.42 -19.90 -2.87
C ILE A 47 -13.82 -21.18 -3.59
N ARG A 48 -13.09 -22.29 -3.38
CA ARG A 48 -13.43 -23.60 -3.96
C ARG A 48 -14.76 -24.13 -3.44
N ALA A 49 -14.99 -24.00 -2.12
CA ALA A 49 -16.24 -24.45 -1.49
C ALA A 49 -17.45 -23.62 -1.95
N ALA A 50 -17.27 -22.33 -2.19
CA ALA A 50 -18.31 -21.46 -2.74
C ALA A 50 -18.69 -21.82 -4.17
N GLY A 51 -17.76 -22.33 -4.98
CA GLY A 51 -17.99 -22.72 -6.38
C GLY A 51 -18.17 -21.53 -7.34
N PHE A 52 -17.96 -20.28 -6.88
CA PHE A 52 -18.04 -19.05 -7.68
C PHE A 52 -17.05 -18.00 -7.15
N PRO A 53 -16.71 -16.98 -7.97
CA PRO A 53 -15.84 -15.88 -7.52
C PRO A 53 -16.48 -15.09 -6.37
N LEU A 54 -15.65 -14.70 -5.40
CA LEU A 54 -16.08 -13.90 -4.25
C LEU A 54 -15.63 -12.45 -4.42
N ALA A 55 -16.53 -11.50 -4.10
CA ALA A 55 -16.17 -10.10 -3.99
C ALA A 55 -15.57 -9.85 -2.59
N ALA A 56 -14.33 -9.37 -2.52
CA ALA A 56 -13.60 -9.19 -1.28
C ALA A 56 -12.94 -7.80 -1.24
N PRO A 57 -13.46 -6.85 -0.44
CA PRO A 57 -12.74 -5.63 -0.06
C PRO A 57 -11.70 -5.94 1.02
N SER A 58 -10.89 -4.94 1.40
CA SER A 58 -10.07 -5.01 2.61
C SER A 58 -10.95 -5.10 3.86
N ALA A 59 -10.48 -5.84 4.87
CA ALA A 59 -11.25 -6.15 6.08
C ALA A 59 -11.04 -5.10 7.21
N ASN A 60 -11.17 -3.82 6.86
CA ASN A 60 -11.01 -2.66 7.77
C ASN A 60 -12.17 -1.68 7.62
N THR A 61 -12.33 -0.80 8.59
CA THR A 61 -13.16 0.40 8.44
C THR A 61 -12.51 1.37 7.47
N SER A 62 -13.33 2.07 6.67
CA SER A 62 -12.84 3.01 5.65
C SER A 62 -11.91 4.06 6.25
N GLY A 63 -10.76 4.29 5.59
CA GLY A 63 -9.74 5.25 6.02
C GLY A 63 -8.64 4.66 6.92
N ARG A 64 -8.83 3.47 7.48
CA ARG A 64 -7.78 2.78 8.24
C ARG A 64 -6.87 1.95 7.32
N PRO A 65 -5.63 1.62 7.75
CA PRO A 65 -4.77 0.68 7.03
C PRO A 65 -5.44 -0.68 6.82
N SER A 66 -5.07 -1.37 5.75
CA SER A 66 -5.50 -2.76 5.54
C SER A 66 -4.88 -3.65 6.60
N PRO A 67 -5.66 -4.51 7.29
CA PRO A 67 -5.17 -5.36 8.36
C PRO A 67 -4.24 -6.44 7.82
N THR A 68 -3.20 -6.77 8.56
CA THR A 68 -2.23 -7.82 8.27
C THR A 68 -2.41 -9.05 9.17
N MET A 69 -3.20 -8.92 10.23
CA MET A 69 -3.50 -9.98 11.21
C MET A 69 -4.98 -9.99 11.58
N ALA A 70 -5.47 -11.13 12.08
CA ALA A 70 -6.87 -11.32 12.46
C ALA A 70 -7.31 -10.42 13.62
N GLU A 71 -6.39 -10.09 14.54
CA GLU A 71 -6.61 -9.19 15.68
C GLU A 71 -7.03 -7.79 15.20
N ALA A 72 -6.35 -7.24 14.21
CA ALA A 72 -6.67 -5.93 13.63
C ALA A 72 -8.05 -5.95 12.94
N VAL A 73 -8.42 -7.07 12.30
CA VAL A 73 -9.78 -7.27 11.76
C VAL A 73 -10.81 -7.30 12.88
N LEU A 74 -10.52 -7.99 13.98
CA LEU A 74 -11.42 -8.07 15.13
C LEU A 74 -11.62 -6.69 15.77
N GLU A 75 -10.56 -5.91 15.95
CA GLU A 75 -10.67 -4.53 16.47
C GLU A 75 -11.58 -3.65 15.60
N ASP A 76 -11.47 -3.77 14.28
CA ASP A 76 -12.21 -2.92 13.35
C ASP A 76 -13.67 -3.36 13.15
N LEU A 77 -13.92 -4.67 13.13
CA LEU A 77 -15.17 -5.23 12.64
C LEU A 77 -15.93 -6.06 13.67
N ALA A 78 -15.49 -6.12 14.94
CA ALA A 78 -16.21 -6.82 16.01
C ALA A 78 -17.67 -6.36 16.08
N GLY A 79 -18.59 -7.32 16.11
CA GLY A 79 -20.03 -7.06 16.12
C GLY A 79 -20.65 -6.57 14.80
N ARG A 80 -19.85 -6.35 13.76
CA ARG A 80 -20.30 -5.92 12.41
C ARG A 80 -20.31 -7.05 11.40
N ILE A 81 -19.49 -8.08 11.62
CA ILE A 81 -19.42 -9.28 10.79
C ILE A 81 -19.60 -10.52 11.68
N PRO A 82 -20.22 -11.61 11.16
CA PRO A 82 -20.55 -12.79 11.96
C PRO A 82 -19.37 -13.74 12.19
N LEU A 83 -18.32 -13.68 11.33
CA LEU A 83 -17.24 -14.66 11.34
C LEU A 83 -15.94 -14.05 10.79
N ILE A 84 -14.83 -14.39 11.42
CA ILE A 84 -13.48 -14.17 10.92
C ILE A 84 -12.83 -15.54 10.76
N LEU A 85 -12.30 -15.81 9.57
CA LEU A 85 -11.44 -16.97 9.32
C LEU A 85 -9.99 -16.50 9.40
N ASP A 86 -9.30 -16.90 10.46
CA ASP A 86 -7.89 -16.58 10.63
C ASP A 86 -7.05 -17.51 9.76
N GLY A 87 -6.44 -16.96 8.74
CA GLY A 87 -5.49 -17.64 7.83
C GLY A 87 -4.02 -17.39 8.20
N GLY A 88 -3.77 -16.84 9.39
CA GLY A 88 -2.44 -16.39 9.84
C GLY A 88 -2.07 -15.00 9.34
N PRO A 89 -0.91 -14.47 9.76
CA PRO A 89 -0.41 -13.16 9.36
C PRO A 89 -0.19 -13.08 7.85
N CYS A 90 -0.40 -11.89 7.29
CA CYS A 90 -0.15 -11.64 5.88
C CYS A 90 1.35 -11.77 5.56
N ARG A 91 1.68 -12.58 4.55
CA ARG A 91 3.07 -12.73 4.06
C ARG A 91 3.63 -11.41 3.49
N PHE A 92 2.75 -10.61 2.88
CA PHE A 92 3.05 -9.27 2.37
C PHE A 92 2.19 -8.29 3.17
N GLY A 93 2.83 -7.38 3.88
CA GLY A 93 2.14 -6.37 4.70
C GLY A 93 1.59 -5.18 3.90
N VAL A 94 1.73 -5.21 2.58
CA VAL A 94 1.20 -4.21 1.65
C VAL A 94 0.19 -4.84 0.72
N GLU A 95 -0.68 -4.03 0.14
CA GLU A 95 -1.69 -4.49 -0.81
C GLU A 95 -1.08 -5.11 -2.08
N SER A 96 -1.93 -5.87 -2.79
CA SER A 96 -1.56 -6.46 -4.08
C SER A 96 -1.22 -5.37 -5.10
N THR A 97 -0.21 -5.65 -5.95
CA THR A 97 0.01 -4.87 -7.16
C THR A 97 -1.20 -4.97 -8.07
N ILE A 98 -1.72 -3.84 -8.57
CA ILE A 98 -2.85 -3.81 -9.50
C ILE A 98 -2.33 -3.41 -10.86
N VAL A 99 -2.57 -4.27 -11.86
CA VAL A 99 -2.14 -4.07 -13.25
C VAL A 99 -3.35 -4.12 -14.18
N ASP A 100 -3.55 -3.07 -14.95
CA ASP A 100 -4.52 -3.04 -16.04
C ASP A 100 -3.90 -3.66 -17.29
N VAL A 101 -4.52 -4.71 -17.77
CA VAL A 101 -4.14 -5.44 -18.99
C VAL A 101 -5.23 -5.41 -20.06
N THR A 102 -6.10 -4.41 -20.02
CA THR A 102 -7.17 -4.23 -21.01
C THR A 102 -6.72 -3.58 -22.31
N GLY A 103 -5.54 -2.93 -22.30
CA GLY A 103 -4.87 -2.32 -23.45
C GLY A 103 -3.71 -3.18 -23.98
N GLU A 104 -2.84 -2.56 -24.76
CA GLU A 104 -1.65 -3.20 -25.33
C GLU A 104 -0.52 -3.31 -24.29
N ALA A 105 -0.36 -2.29 -23.45
CA ALA A 105 0.62 -2.27 -22.37
C ALA A 105 0.02 -2.78 -21.06
N ALA A 106 0.84 -3.35 -20.19
CA ALA A 106 0.52 -3.63 -18.80
C ALA A 106 0.72 -2.33 -17.98
N VAL A 107 -0.37 -1.74 -17.47
CA VAL A 107 -0.31 -0.47 -16.74
C VAL A 107 -0.48 -0.72 -15.23
N ILE A 108 0.54 -0.39 -14.45
CA ILE A 108 0.48 -0.48 -12.99
C ILE A 108 -0.40 0.66 -12.48
N LEU A 109 -1.55 0.32 -11.89
CA LEU A 109 -2.49 1.25 -11.26
C LEU A 109 -2.22 1.44 -9.76
N ARG A 110 -1.62 0.46 -9.11
CA ARG A 110 -1.20 0.50 -7.71
C ARG A 110 0.06 -0.35 -7.54
N PRO A 111 1.16 0.18 -7.01
CA PRO A 111 2.32 -0.60 -6.65
C PRO A 111 2.02 -1.52 -5.46
N GLY A 112 2.74 -2.62 -5.33
CA GLY A 112 2.62 -3.60 -4.26
C GLY A 112 3.78 -4.57 -4.28
N ALA A 113 3.57 -5.78 -3.73
CA ALA A 113 4.64 -6.77 -3.59
C ALA A 113 5.23 -7.31 -4.90
N ILE A 114 4.47 -7.24 -6.00
CA ILE A 114 5.01 -7.54 -7.35
C ILE A 114 5.51 -6.21 -7.92
N THR A 115 6.83 -6.09 -8.08
CA THR A 115 7.47 -4.85 -8.53
C THR A 115 7.35 -4.70 -10.06
N ARG A 116 7.67 -3.50 -10.54
CA ARG A 116 7.73 -3.22 -11.97
C ARG A 116 8.74 -4.11 -12.68
N GLU A 117 9.92 -4.26 -12.10
CA GLU A 117 11.01 -5.08 -12.64
C GLU A 117 10.59 -6.55 -12.80
N MET A 118 9.90 -7.10 -11.78
CA MET A 118 9.34 -8.46 -11.86
C MET A 118 8.32 -8.61 -13.00
N LEU A 119 7.51 -7.59 -13.24
CA LEU A 119 6.55 -7.60 -14.37
C LEU A 119 7.26 -7.51 -15.71
N GLU A 120 8.32 -6.69 -15.81
CA GLU A 120 9.15 -6.53 -17.02
C GLU A 120 9.89 -7.82 -17.42
N GLU A 121 10.17 -8.72 -16.47
CA GLU A 121 10.70 -10.06 -16.76
C GLU A 121 9.69 -10.96 -17.50
N VAL A 122 8.39 -10.66 -17.41
CA VAL A 122 7.32 -11.51 -17.95
C VAL A 122 6.65 -10.88 -19.17
N VAL A 123 6.53 -9.56 -19.23
CA VAL A 123 5.90 -8.82 -20.33
C VAL A 123 6.75 -7.61 -20.73
N ALA A 124 6.84 -7.37 -22.02
CA ALA A 124 7.80 -6.41 -22.57
C ALA A 124 7.43 -4.93 -22.35
N ASP A 125 6.14 -4.59 -22.25
CA ASP A 125 5.68 -3.19 -22.10
C ASP A 125 4.92 -3.02 -20.78
N VAL A 126 5.64 -2.56 -19.76
CA VAL A 126 5.11 -2.25 -18.43
C VAL A 126 5.21 -0.75 -18.19
N ARG A 127 4.09 -0.12 -17.87
CA ARG A 127 4.00 1.32 -17.63
C ARG A 127 3.39 1.61 -16.26
N LEU A 128 3.73 2.76 -15.69
CA LEU A 128 3.02 3.31 -14.53
C LEU A 128 1.81 4.11 -15.02
N ASP A 129 0.74 4.08 -14.23
CA ASP A 129 -0.32 5.08 -14.40
C ASP A 129 0.27 6.50 -14.33
N PRO A 130 -0.19 7.45 -15.16
CA PRO A 130 0.37 8.80 -15.21
C PRO A 130 0.42 9.51 -13.84
N GLY A 131 -0.57 9.27 -12.97
CA GLY A 131 -0.60 9.81 -11.61
C GLY A 131 0.52 9.26 -10.75
N LEU A 132 0.74 7.94 -10.79
CA LEU A 132 1.86 7.29 -10.07
C LEU A 132 3.21 7.76 -10.61
N ALA A 133 3.37 7.84 -11.91
CA ALA A 133 4.60 8.33 -12.54
C ALA A 133 4.92 9.79 -12.15
N ALA A 134 3.90 10.62 -11.94
CA ALA A 134 4.08 11.98 -11.45
C ALA A 134 4.51 12.00 -9.97
N GLN A 135 3.91 11.16 -9.13
CA GLN A 135 4.29 11.02 -7.72
C GLN A 135 5.73 10.51 -7.56
N GLU A 136 6.13 9.50 -8.33
CA GLU A 136 7.50 8.97 -8.31
C GLU A 136 8.52 10.04 -8.70
N ARG A 137 8.26 10.84 -9.75
CA ARG A 137 9.11 11.96 -10.13
C ARG A 137 9.20 13.03 -9.03
N ALA A 138 8.08 13.37 -8.39
CA ALA A 138 8.07 14.34 -7.30
C ALA A 138 8.88 13.83 -6.10
N ALA A 139 8.76 12.55 -5.74
CA ALA A 139 9.55 11.94 -4.67
C ALA A 139 11.06 11.96 -4.97
N GLN A 140 11.45 11.65 -6.22
CA GLN A 140 12.86 11.71 -6.64
C GLN A 140 13.44 13.13 -6.58
N MET A 141 12.63 14.15 -6.89
CA MET A 141 13.04 15.57 -6.79
C MET A 141 13.13 16.07 -5.34
N SER A 142 12.46 15.40 -4.41
CA SER A 142 12.41 15.79 -2.98
C SER A 142 13.51 15.15 -2.14
N VAL A 143 14.49 14.49 -2.73
CA VAL A 143 15.62 13.89 -2.01
C VAL A 143 16.39 14.98 -1.25
N GLY A 144 16.38 14.91 0.09
CA GLY A 144 16.99 15.90 0.97
C GLY A 144 16.01 16.93 1.57
N ALA A 145 14.71 16.86 1.22
CA ALA A 145 13.69 17.71 1.82
C ALA A 145 12.93 16.94 2.92
N VAL A 146 12.57 17.65 4.00
CA VAL A 146 11.59 17.18 4.98
C VAL A 146 10.21 17.41 4.37
N CYS A 147 9.50 16.33 4.03
CA CYS A 147 8.13 16.43 3.54
C CYS A 147 7.17 16.16 4.71
N PRO A 148 6.44 17.16 5.24
CA PRO A 148 5.32 16.88 6.13
C PRO A 148 4.24 16.14 5.33
N ALA A 149 3.86 14.95 5.80
CA ALA A 149 2.67 14.28 5.28
C ALA A 149 1.46 15.17 5.56
N ALA A 150 0.57 15.32 4.58
CA ALA A 150 -0.60 16.19 4.69
C ALA A 150 -1.38 15.89 5.99
N ALA A 151 -1.42 16.87 6.89
CA ALA A 151 -2.25 16.79 8.09
C ALA A 151 -3.71 16.71 7.65
N ASN A 152 -4.45 15.77 8.22
CA ASN A 152 -5.88 15.63 8.00
C ASN A 152 -6.58 16.96 8.31
N GLY A 153 -7.21 17.59 7.31
CA GLY A 153 -8.15 18.67 7.49
C GLY A 153 -7.66 20.11 7.26
N ALA A 154 -6.48 20.33 6.69
CA ALA A 154 -6.13 21.66 6.21
C ALA A 154 -6.58 21.82 4.74
N GLU A 155 -7.37 22.84 4.47
CA GLU A 155 -7.73 23.27 3.12
C GLU A 155 -6.47 23.38 2.26
N ALA A 156 -6.47 22.68 1.12
CA ALA A 156 -5.38 22.75 0.16
C ALA A 156 -5.25 24.22 -0.30
N SER A 157 -4.15 24.85 0.07
CA SER A 157 -3.75 26.16 -0.46
C SER A 157 -3.66 26.03 -1.98
N GLU A 158 -4.54 26.77 -2.67
CA GLU A 158 -4.54 26.92 -4.12
C GLU A 158 -3.22 27.56 -4.58
N THR A 159 -2.29 26.73 -5.05
CA THR A 159 -1.22 27.22 -5.92
C THR A 159 -0.95 26.22 -7.03
N ALA A 160 -1.16 26.71 -8.25
CA ALA A 160 -0.95 26.12 -9.57
C ALA A 160 -2.04 25.15 -10.04
N GLY A 161 -3.04 25.72 -10.72
CA GLY A 161 -4.07 24.99 -11.44
C GLY A 161 -3.55 24.15 -12.60
N VAL A 162 -3.84 22.86 -12.51
CA VAL A 162 -4.20 22.06 -13.67
C VAL A 162 -5.51 21.37 -13.29
N HIS A 163 -6.63 21.93 -13.70
CA HIS A 163 -7.91 21.24 -13.67
C HIS A 163 -7.86 20.10 -14.70
N THR A 164 -7.32 18.96 -14.32
CA THR A 164 -7.61 17.71 -15.03
C THR A 164 -8.98 17.24 -14.54
N VAL A 165 -9.91 17.06 -15.47
CA VAL A 165 -11.16 16.36 -15.22
C VAL A 165 -10.80 15.05 -14.56
N ALA A 166 -11.16 14.87 -13.28
CA ALA A 166 -10.84 13.69 -12.52
C ALA A 166 -11.50 12.48 -13.19
N ALA A 167 -10.72 11.69 -13.89
CA ALA A 167 -11.18 10.43 -14.44
C ALA A 167 -11.68 9.55 -13.30
N ALA A 168 -12.78 8.81 -13.51
CA ALA A 168 -13.29 7.89 -12.50
C ALA A 168 -12.18 6.95 -12.04
N PRO A 169 -12.03 6.70 -10.72
CA PRO A 169 -10.95 5.87 -10.19
C PRO A 169 -11.05 4.46 -10.76
N ARG A 170 -9.96 3.96 -11.34
CA ARG A 170 -9.88 2.68 -12.05
C ARG A 170 -9.54 1.50 -11.13
N ALA A 171 -9.10 1.79 -9.91
CA ALA A 171 -8.73 0.79 -8.91
C ALA A 171 -9.05 1.28 -7.49
N PRO A 172 -9.22 0.36 -6.52
CA PRO A 172 -9.28 0.70 -5.09
C PRO A 172 -8.02 1.45 -4.65
N GLY A 173 -8.18 2.46 -3.78
CA GLY A 173 -7.07 3.28 -3.29
C GLY A 173 -6.77 4.53 -4.12
N MET A 174 -7.41 4.73 -5.28
CA MET A 174 -7.16 5.91 -6.13
C MET A 174 -8.08 7.12 -5.83
N LYS A 175 -9.14 6.97 -5.04
CA LYS A 175 -10.21 7.98 -4.92
C LYS A 175 -10.12 8.86 -3.67
N TYR A 176 -9.56 8.36 -2.58
CA TYR A 176 -9.54 9.03 -1.28
C TYR A 176 -8.15 8.97 -0.66
N THR A 177 -7.88 9.88 0.29
CA THR A 177 -6.72 9.72 1.18
C THR A 177 -6.94 8.44 1.99
N HIS A 178 -6.12 7.45 1.72
CA HIS A 178 -6.10 6.17 2.43
C HIS A 178 -4.93 6.15 3.41
N TYR A 179 -5.09 5.37 4.50
CA TYR A 179 -3.99 5.07 5.43
C TYR A 179 -3.41 6.28 6.18
N ALA A 180 -4.21 7.34 6.35
CA ALA A 180 -3.76 8.49 7.12
C ALA A 180 -3.65 8.12 8.60
N PRO A 181 -2.45 8.16 9.22
CA PRO A 181 -2.29 7.94 10.65
C PRO A 181 -2.98 9.05 11.44
N ARG A 182 -3.35 8.76 12.71
CA ARG A 182 -3.95 9.77 13.59
C ARG A 182 -2.94 10.85 14.00
N ALA A 183 -1.66 10.46 14.14
CA ALA A 183 -0.57 11.38 14.43
C ALA A 183 -0.01 11.99 13.15
N PRO A 184 0.48 13.22 13.18
CA PRO A 184 1.23 13.79 12.06
C PRO A 184 2.44 12.91 11.74
N LEU A 185 2.62 12.60 10.45
CA LEU A 185 3.75 11.80 9.97
C LEU A 185 4.71 12.69 9.17
N THR A 186 5.99 12.59 9.46
CA THR A 186 7.05 13.23 8.69
C THR A 186 7.90 12.18 8.01
N LEU A 187 7.97 12.20 6.68
CA LEU A 187 8.82 11.30 5.90
C LEU A 187 10.17 11.97 5.67
N LEU A 188 11.25 11.31 6.12
CA LEU A 188 12.62 11.77 5.87
C LEU A 188 13.22 11.01 4.69
N ILE A 189 13.55 11.73 3.63
CA ILE A 189 14.16 11.19 2.41
C ILE A 189 15.60 11.68 2.32
N ALA A 190 16.56 10.78 2.53
CA ALA A 190 17.98 11.09 2.44
C ALA A 190 18.78 9.83 2.04
N PRO A 191 20.02 10.00 1.52
CA PRO A 191 20.94 8.88 1.35
C PRO A 191 21.15 8.14 2.68
N PRO A 192 21.32 6.81 2.68
CA PRO A 192 21.41 6.01 3.92
C PRO A 192 22.41 6.54 4.96
N ALA A 193 23.55 7.05 4.52
CA ALA A 193 24.56 7.61 5.41
C ALA A 193 24.14 8.94 6.09
N ALA A 194 23.21 9.68 5.49
CA ALA A 194 22.72 10.96 6.00
C ALA A 194 21.46 10.81 6.87
N LEU A 195 20.75 9.67 6.80
CA LEU A 195 19.51 9.44 7.55
C LEU A 195 19.66 9.68 9.06
N PRO A 196 20.69 9.18 9.78
CA PRO A 196 20.81 9.43 11.21
C PRO A 196 20.89 10.92 11.56
N ALA A 197 21.62 11.72 10.77
CA ALA A 197 21.70 13.15 10.98
C ALA A 197 20.36 13.86 10.70
N ALA A 198 19.63 13.44 9.66
CA ALA A 198 18.30 13.96 9.35
C ALA A 198 17.29 13.64 10.47
N PHE A 199 17.32 12.44 11.04
CA PHE A 199 16.48 12.07 12.18
C PHE A 199 16.80 12.91 13.41
N ARG A 200 18.09 13.13 13.74
CA ARG A 200 18.49 13.99 14.87
C ARG A 200 17.98 15.43 14.72
N ALA A 201 18.09 15.98 13.51
CA ALA A 201 17.56 17.31 13.23
C ALA A 201 16.04 17.37 13.43
N ALA A 202 15.30 16.40 12.90
CA ALA A 202 13.84 16.33 13.07
C ALA A 202 13.42 16.13 14.54
N LEU A 203 14.14 15.31 15.30
CA LEU A 203 13.90 15.11 16.74
C LEU A 203 14.16 16.41 17.51
N ALA A 204 15.21 17.18 17.19
CA ALA A 204 15.51 18.45 17.81
C ALA A 204 14.40 19.49 17.54
N GLU A 205 13.84 19.53 16.33
CA GLU A 205 12.70 20.39 15.97
C GLU A 205 11.41 20.00 16.70
N ALA A 206 11.28 18.69 17.02
CA ALA A 206 10.13 18.15 17.72
C ALA A 206 10.29 18.17 19.26
N ALA A 207 11.31 18.81 19.79
CA ALA A 207 11.61 18.83 21.22
C ALA A 207 10.38 19.20 22.08
N GLY A 208 10.12 18.42 23.12
CA GLY A 208 8.96 18.57 24.00
C GLY A 208 7.66 17.91 23.51
N LYS A 209 7.69 17.18 22.38
CA LYS A 209 6.58 16.37 21.88
C LYS A 209 6.92 14.88 22.01
N ALA A 210 5.89 14.04 22.18
CA ALA A 210 6.07 12.59 22.03
C ALA A 210 6.27 12.27 20.54
N VAL A 211 7.38 11.60 20.21
CA VAL A 211 7.77 11.27 18.83
C VAL A 211 8.01 9.78 18.71
N GLY A 212 7.27 9.10 17.82
CA GLY A 212 7.56 7.73 17.41
C GLY A 212 8.45 7.69 16.17
N LEU A 213 9.33 6.72 16.11
CA LEU A 213 10.22 6.48 14.98
C LEU A 213 9.85 5.16 14.29
N ILE A 214 9.66 5.21 12.97
CA ILE A 214 9.50 4.02 12.14
C ILE A 214 10.76 3.93 11.26
N VAL A 215 11.61 2.95 11.50
CA VAL A 215 12.97 2.92 10.95
C VAL A 215 13.43 1.48 10.61
N THR A 216 14.46 1.38 9.77
CA THR A 216 15.19 0.11 9.57
C THR A 216 16.13 -0.19 10.74
N ASP A 217 16.54 -1.46 10.88
CA ASP A 217 17.42 -1.91 11.96
C ASP A 217 18.73 -1.11 12.01
N GLU A 218 19.32 -0.80 10.84
CA GLU A 218 20.56 -0.03 10.75
C GLU A 218 20.37 1.43 11.21
N THR A 219 19.22 2.01 10.90
CA THR A 219 18.89 3.37 11.36
C THR A 219 18.61 3.38 12.85
N ALA A 220 17.86 2.39 13.37
CA ALA A 220 17.61 2.23 14.80
C ALA A 220 18.94 2.08 15.59
N ALA A 221 19.85 1.25 15.10
CA ALA A 221 21.16 1.07 15.73
C ALA A 221 21.98 2.38 15.75
N ALA A 222 21.91 3.19 14.69
CA ALA A 222 22.62 4.48 14.61
C ALA A 222 22.00 5.58 15.49
N LEU A 223 20.74 5.42 15.92
CA LEU A 223 20.01 6.32 16.80
C LEU A 223 19.85 5.77 18.23
N ALA A 224 20.55 4.69 18.58
CA ALA A 224 20.46 4.06 19.89
C ALA A 224 20.74 5.05 21.02
N GLY A 225 19.82 5.15 21.99
CA GLY A 225 19.90 6.07 23.13
C GLY A 225 19.42 7.51 22.84
N GLU A 226 18.96 7.80 21.61
CA GLU A 226 18.45 9.14 21.24
C GLU A 226 16.91 9.22 21.25
N ALA A 227 16.22 8.08 21.30
CA ALA A 227 14.78 7.98 21.51
C ALA A 227 14.49 6.87 22.53
N GLU A 228 13.35 6.97 23.22
CA GLU A 228 12.89 5.91 24.11
C GLU A 228 12.58 4.66 23.27
N GLU A 229 13.05 3.49 23.68
CA GLU A 229 12.92 2.23 22.91
C GLU A 229 11.45 1.89 22.63
N ASP A 230 10.54 2.21 23.54
CA ASP A 230 9.09 1.95 23.40
C ASP A 230 8.44 2.74 22.24
N PHE A 231 9.09 3.78 21.74
CA PHE A 231 8.62 4.58 20.60
C PHE A 231 9.39 4.31 19.31
N VAL A 232 10.22 3.28 19.25
CA VAL A 232 10.99 2.90 18.05
C VAL A 232 10.45 1.62 17.45
N VAL A 233 9.74 1.75 16.32
CA VAL A 233 9.27 0.60 15.54
C VAL A 233 10.31 0.25 14.48
N ARG A 234 10.78 -1.00 14.51
CA ARG A 234 11.76 -1.53 13.57
C ARG A 234 11.07 -2.33 12.49
N LEU A 235 11.29 -1.95 11.23
CA LEU A 235 10.70 -2.62 10.06
C LEU A 235 11.54 -3.80 9.56
N GLY A 236 12.77 -3.97 10.08
CA GLY A 236 13.73 -4.98 9.64
C GLY A 236 14.94 -4.38 8.93
N ALA A 237 15.83 -5.25 8.44
CA ALA A 237 17.06 -4.83 7.77
C ALA A 237 16.78 -4.11 6.45
N ARG A 238 17.52 -3.02 6.16
CA ARG A 238 17.37 -2.20 4.95
C ARG A 238 17.47 -3.00 3.65
N LYS A 239 18.25 -4.07 3.64
CA LYS A 239 18.40 -4.95 2.47
C LYS A 239 17.22 -5.89 2.28
N ASP A 240 16.41 -6.10 3.31
CA ASP A 240 15.24 -6.96 3.26
C ASP A 240 13.96 -6.15 3.07
N VAL A 241 13.74 -5.71 1.85
CA VAL A 241 12.55 -4.92 1.47
C VAL A 241 11.25 -5.68 1.75
N ARG A 242 11.28 -7.03 1.74
CA ARG A 242 10.10 -7.85 2.04
C ARG A 242 9.75 -7.79 3.52
N SER A 243 10.73 -7.86 4.40
CA SER A 243 10.53 -7.65 5.85
C SER A 243 9.97 -6.26 6.13
N ILE A 244 10.57 -5.21 5.53
CA ILE A 244 10.07 -3.84 5.67
C ILE A 244 8.60 -3.73 5.24
N ALA A 245 8.25 -4.28 4.07
CA ALA A 245 6.87 -4.26 3.58
C ALA A 245 5.90 -5.06 4.48
N ALA A 246 6.36 -6.18 5.07
CA ALA A 246 5.53 -6.99 5.96
C ALA A 246 5.15 -6.24 7.24
N HIS A 247 6.06 -5.46 7.83
CA HIS A 247 5.84 -4.77 9.11
C HIS A 247 5.34 -3.33 8.97
N LEU A 248 5.26 -2.78 7.75
CA LEU A 248 4.92 -1.36 7.54
C LEU A 248 3.55 -0.96 8.10
N TYR A 249 2.56 -1.85 8.09
CA TYR A 249 1.20 -1.58 8.58
C TYR A 249 0.96 -2.11 10.00
N GLU A 250 1.96 -2.77 10.59
CA GLU A 250 1.96 -3.14 12.01
C GLU A 250 2.54 -2.01 12.87
N ALA A 251 3.26 -1.07 12.26
CA ALA A 251 3.85 0.12 12.87
C ALA A 251 2.80 1.22 13.08
#